data_d6a9b3bb73a1db70ebfc8f0a88a759d6
#
_entry.id   d6a9b3bb73a1db70ebfc8f0a88a759d6
#
_cell.length_a   1.000
_cell.length_b   1.000
_cell.length_c   1.000
_cell.angle_alpha   90.00
_cell.angle_beta   90.00
_cell.angle_gamma   90.00
#
_symmetry.space_group_name_H-M   'P 1'
#
loop_
_entity.id
_entity.type
_entity.pdbx_description
1 polymer ?
#
loop_
_entity_poly.entity_id
_entity_poly.type
_entity_poly.pdbx_seq_one_letter_code
_entity_poly.pdbx_strand_id
1 'polypeptide(L)'
;MNILIYGTGAVGTFLSTLIYENNNNCILFSRGDKFELFRNSGITLKTNLKEHKTIYPDLFDTNKVITLSDLPFIPDLVIYCVKSYHNDDSINILKKIFQNTKTYILTLQNGFQSTVKLSNSFGDRILTGAAYIDSVLNEKGEV
;
A
#
# COMPACT_ATOMS: atom_id res chain seq x y z
N MET A 1 -0.42 12.84 -8.45
CA MET A 1 0.01 12.59 -7.06
C MET A 1 0.90 11.36 -7.03
N ASN A 2 1.91 11.36 -6.20
CA ASN A 2 2.82 10.24 -5.97
C ASN A 2 2.32 9.44 -4.77
N ILE A 3 1.88 8.20 -4.96
CA ILE A 3 1.22 7.40 -3.94
C ILE A 3 1.98 6.10 -3.73
N LEU A 4 2.15 5.72 -2.46
CA LEU A 4 2.63 4.41 -2.06
C LEU A 4 1.49 3.65 -1.39
N ILE A 5 1.22 2.45 -1.85
CA ILE A 5 0.34 1.49 -1.17
C ILE A 5 1.22 0.55 -0.34
N TYR A 6 1.05 0.58 0.97
CA TYR A 6 1.72 -0.36 1.85
C TYR A 6 0.76 -1.44 2.33
N GLY A 7 0.98 -2.64 1.85
CA GLY A 7 0.15 -3.81 2.14
C GLY A 7 -0.76 -4.18 0.96
N THR A 8 -0.36 -5.22 0.23
CA THR A 8 -1.02 -5.76 -0.94
C THR A 8 -2.03 -6.86 -0.57
N GLY A 9 -2.89 -6.58 0.41
CA GLY A 9 -4.13 -7.32 0.66
C GLY A 9 -5.22 -6.90 -0.33
N ALA A 10 -6.44 -7.43 -0.18
CA ALA A 10 -7.54 -7.13 -1.09
C ALA A 10 -7.80 -5.62 -1.24
N VAL A 11 -7.87 -4.87 -0.12
CA VAL A 11 -8.10 -3.41 -0.15
C VAL A 11 -6.97 -2.66 -0.84
N GLY A 12 -5.70 -2.94 -0.48
CA GLY A 12 -4.56 -2.23 -1.09
C GLY A 12 -4.41 -2.54 -2.57
N THR A 13 -4.64 -3.79 -2.98
CA THR A 13 -4.60 -4.21 -4.38
C THR A 13 -5.72 -3.55 -5.19
N PHE A 14 -6.95 -3.50 -4.64
CA PHE A 14 -8.08 -2.78 -5.23
C PHE A 14 -7.75 -1.30 -5.48
N LEU A 15 -7.28 -0.62 -4.44
CA LEU A 15 -6.94 0.82 -4.52
C LEU A 15 -5.80 1.08 -5.51
N SER A 16 -4.78 0.22 -5.55
CA SER A 16 -3.66 0.39 -6.48
C SER A 16 -4.09 0.39 -7.93
N THR A 17 -5.05 -0.47 -8.30
CA THR A 17 -5.58 -0.52 -9.65
C THR A 17 -6.31 0.76 -10.02
N LEU A 18 -7.18 1.27 -9.12
CA LEU A 18 -7.91 2.51 -9.37
C LEU A 18 -6.97 3.72 -9.47
N ILE A 19 -5.95 3.79 -8.61
CA ILE A 19 -4.97 4.87 -8.61
C ILE A 19 -4.18 4.87 -9.91
N TYR A 20 -3.73 3.70 -10.34
CA TYR A 20 -2.97 3.52 -11.57
C TYR A 20 -3.80 3.88 -12.82
N GLU A 21 -5.05 3.41 -12.90
CA GLU A 21 -5.95 3.72 -14.02
C GLU A 21 -6.26 5.22 -14.16
N ASN A 22 -6.16 5.98 -13.06
CA ASN A 22 -6.36 7.43 -13.05
C ASN A 22 -5.07 8.23 -13.25
N ASN A 23 -4.04 7.63 -13.84
CA ASN A 23 -2.77 8.26 -14.20
C ASN A 23 -2.02 8.89 -13.01
N ASN A 24 -2.16 8.34 -11.82
CA ASN A 24 -1.31 8.69 -10.70
C ASN A 24 -0.10 7.76 -10.63
N ASN A 25 1.02 8.28 -10.18
CA ASN A 25 2.18 7.46 -9.89
C ASN A 25 1.88 6.59 -8.66
N CYS A 26 2.01 5.29 -8.80
CA CYS A 26 1.71 4.34 -7.74
C CYS A 26 2.83 3.32 -7.60
N ILE A 27 3.39 3.21 -6.39
CA ILE A 27 4.30 2.14 -6.02
C ILE A 27 3.67 1.28 -4.93
N LEU A 28 4.01 0.00 -4.92
CA LEU A 28 3.47 -0.97 -3.98
C LEU A 28 4.56 -1.58 -3.11
N PHE A 29 4.33 -1.59 -1.80
CA PHE A 29 5.09 -2.37 -0.86
C PHE A 29 4.39 -3.69 -0.58
N SER A 30 5.04 -4.78 -0.98
CA SER A 30 4.55 -6.15 -0.85
C SER A 30 5.63 -7.05 -0.25
N ARG A 31 5.29 -8.29 0.07
CA ARG A 31 6.27 -9.28 0.55
C ARG A 31 5.84 -10.71 0.28
N GLY A 32 6.83 -11.62 0.29
CA GLY A 32 6.61 -13.07 0.17
C GLY A 32 5.90 -13.43 -1.13
N ASP A 33 4.99 -14.41 -1.04
CA ASP A 33 4.29 -14.96 -2.20
C ASP A 33 3.51 -13.91 -3.00
N LYS A 34 3.00 -12.88 -2.33
CA LYS A 34 2.29 -11.78 -3.01
C LYS A 34 3.22 -10.91 -3.83
N PHE A 35 4.44 -10.68 -3.37
CA PHE A 35 5.42 -9.96 -4.16
C PHE A 35 5.72 -10.71 -5.46
N GLU A 36 6.00 -12.02 -5.37
CA GLU A 36 6.28 -12.85 -6.55
C GLU A 36 5.06 -12.97 -7.48
N LEU A 37 3.87 -13.13 -6.91
CA LEU A 37 2.62 -13.18 -7.67
C LEU A 37 2.43 -11.93 -8.53
N PHE A 38 2.47 -10.75 -7.93
CA PHE A 38 2.23 -9.50 -8.65
C PHE A 38 3.36 -9.12 -9.58
N ARG A 39 4.59 -9.49 -9.27
CA ARG A 39 5.72 -9.32 -10.18
C ARG A 39 5.54 -10.11 -11.46
N ASN A 40 5.01 -11.32 -11.37
CA ASN A 40 4.89 -12.24 -12.51
C ASN A 40 3.57 -12.06 -13.28
N SER A 41 2.46 -11.85 -12.57
CA SER A 41 1.11 -11.85 -13.15
C SER A 41 0.48 -10.47 -13.24
N GLY A 42 1.07 -9.45 -12.60
CA GLY A 42 0.43 -8.15 -12.44
C GLY A 42 -0.77 -8.22 -11.51
N ILE A 43 -1.60 -7.19 -11.56
CA ILE A 43 -2.82 -7.05 -10.76
C ILE A 43 -3.98 -6.78 -11.70
N THR A 44 -5.05 -7.56 -11.57
CA THR A 44 -6.29 -7.37 -12.34
C THR A 44 -7.44 -7.09 -11.38
N LEU A 45 -8.11 -5.95 -11.54
CA LEU A 45 -9.35 -5.66 -10.84
C LEU A 45 -10.54 -6.21 -11.63
N LYS A 46 -11.40 -6.94 -10.96
CA LYS A 46 -12.68 -7.42 -11.48
C LYS A 46 -13.82 -6.89 -10.62
N THR A 47 -14.74 -6.17 -11.21
CA THR A 47 -15.93 -5.69 -10.53
C THR A 47 -17.17 -6.26 -11.21
N ASN A 48 -18.32 -6.19 -10.53
CA ASN A 48 -19.61 -6.58 -11.14
C ASN A 48 -20.00 -5.70 -12.33
N LEU A 49 -19.36 -4.54 -12.51
CA LEU A 49 -19.68 -3.57 -13.56
C LEU A 49 -18.77 -3.69 -14.77
N LYS A 50 -17.50 -3.97 -14.55
CA LYS A 50 -16.52 -4.14 -15.64
C LYS A 50 -15.30 -4.94 -15.15
N GLU A 51 -14.60 -5.53 -16.11
CA GLU A 51 -13.24 -6.05 -15.93
C GLU A 51 -12.25 -4.95 -16.30
N HIS A 52 -11.30 -4.69 -15.40
CA HIS A 52 -10.24 -3.72 -15.61
C HIS A 52 -9.02 -4.40 -16.25
N LYS A 53 -8.19 -3.61 -16.91
CA LYS A 53 -6.94 -4.13 -17.46
C LYS A 53 -5.99 -4.56 -16.35
N THR A 54 -5.17 -5.56 -16.64
CA THR A 54 -4.06 -5.92 -15.77
C THR A 54 -3.04 -4.77 -15.72
N ILE A 55 -2.65 -4.37 -14.53
CA ILE A 55 -1.62 -3.36 -14.30
C ILE A 55 -0.33 -4.00 -13.78
N TYR A 56 0.80 -3.35 -14.04
CA TYR A 56 2.13 -3.73 -13.56
C TYR A 56 2.77 -2.53 -12.87
N PRO A 57 2.38 -2.24 -11.62
CA PRO A 57 2.94 -1.11 -10.88
C PRO A 57 4.38 -1.39 -10.42
N ASP A 58 5.12 -0.35 -10.10
CA ASP A 58 6.42 -0.48 -9.45
C ASP A 58 6.25 -1.17 -8.09
N LEU A 59 6.95 -2.29 -7.90
CA LEU A 59 6.75 -3.20 -6.78
C LEU A 59 8.05 -3.36 -5.98
N PHE A 60 7.97 -3.19 -4.66
CA PHE A 60 9.10 -3.29 -3.74
C PHE A 60 8.86 -4.38 -2.69
N ASP A 61 9.84 -5.28 -2.54
CA ASP A 61 9.80 -6.35 -1.54
C ASP A 61 10.24 -5.84 -0.17
N THR A 62 9.30 -5.75 0.77
CA THR A 62 9.57 -5.28 2.13
C THR A 62 10.34 -6.27 3.01
N ASN A 63 10.66 -7.48 2.53
CA ASN A 63 11.62 -8.37 3.17
C ASN A 63 13.07 -7.93 2.91
N LYS A 64 13.30 -7.05 1.94
CA LYS A 64 14.60 -6.47 1.64
C LYS A 64 14.75 -5.11 2.33
N VAL A 65 15.98 -4.69 2.51
CA VAL A 65 16.23 -3.32 2.98
C VAL A 65 15.88 -2.36 1.85
N ILE A 66 14.96 -1.44 2.14
CA ILE A 66 14.53 -0.39 1.23
C ILE A 66 14.89 0.95 1.87
N THR A 67 15.49 1.83 1.09
CA THR A 67 15.79 3.20 1.47
C THR A 67 14.98 4.18 0.61
N LEU A 68 14.93 5.44 0.98
CA LEU A 68 14.23 6.45 0.20
C LEU A 68 14.80 6.61 -1.22
N SER A 69 16.11 6.40 -1.39
CA SER A 69 16.81 6.50 -2.67
C SER A 69 16.52 5.33 -3.63
N ASP A 70 15.96 4.23 -3.13
CA ASP A 70 15.56 3.09 -3.97
C ASP A 70 14.21 3.34 -4.65
N LEU A 71 13.45 4.34 -4.19
CA LEU A 71 12.13 4.66 -4.73
C LEU A 71 12.24 5.59 -5.95
N PRO A 72 11.41 5.40 -6.99
CA PRO A 72 11.42 6.24 -8.19
C PRO A 72 10.96 7.67 -7.93
N PHE A 73 10.31 7.91 -6.80
CA PHE A 73 9.86 9.22 -6.32
C PHE A 73 9.62 9.20 -4.81
N ILE A 74 9.59 10.37 -4.19
CA ILE A 74 9.14 10.52 -2.81
C ILE A 74 7.60 10.57 -2.83
N PRO A 75 6.90 9.63 -2.15
CA PRO A 75 5.45 9.66 -2.10
C PRO A 75 4.92 10.90 -1.37
N ASP A 76 3.87 11.51 -1.93
CA ASP A 76 3.08 12.53 -1.22
C ASP A 76 2.24 11.86 -0.12
N LEU A 77 1.75 10.65 -0.41
CA LEU A 77 0.86 9.88 0.45
C LEU A 77 1.25 8.40 0.47
N VAL A 78 1.33 7.85 1.68
CA VAL A 78 1.32 6.40 1.91
C VAL A 78 -0.10 5.99 2.32
N ILE A 79 -0.73 5.07 1.59
CA ILE A 79 -1.97 4.42 2.00
C ILE A 79 -1.61 3.11 2.70
N TYR A 80 -1.85 3.08 4.01
CA TYR A 80 -1.42 2.00 4.88
C TYR A 80 -2.54 0.98 5.06
N CYS A 81 -2.40 -0.18 4.38
CA CYS A 81 -3.38 -1.26 4.27
C CYS A 81 -2.89 -2.58 4.86
N VAL A 82 -1.81 -2.60 5.62
CA VAL A 82 -1.32 -3.83 6.24
C VAL A 82 -2.27 -4.33 7.33
N LYS A 83 -2.26 -5.61 7.61
CA LYS A 83 -3.03 -6.18 8.71
C LYS A 83 -2.42 -5.76 10.05
N SER A 84 -3.24 -5.51 11.07
CA SER A 84 -2.84 -4.96 12.37
C SER A 84 -1.74 -5.76 13.10
N TYR A 85 -1.71 -7.07 12.94
CA TYR A 85 -0.68 -7.94 13.51
C TYR A 85 0.72 -7.77 12.88
N HIS A 86 0.83 -6.99 11.80
CA HIS A 86 2.10 -6.62 11.17
C HIS A 86 2.53 -5.17 11.47
N ASN A 87 1.80 -4.45 12.33
CA ASN A 87 2.05 -3.04 12.56
C ASN A 87 3.46 -2.73 13.02
N ASP A 88 4.00 -3.49 13.98
CA ASP A 88 5.29 -3.16 14.57
C ASP A 88 6.42 -3.23 13.53
N ASP A 89 6.47 -4.28 12.73
CA ASP A 89 7.46 -4.42 11.66
C ASP A 89 7.28 -3.34 10.58
N SER A 90 6.04 -3.15 10.11
CA SER A 90 5.77 -2.23 9.00
C SER A 90 5.92 -0.75 9.41
N ILE A 91 5.59 -0.37 10.63
CA ILE A 91 5.86 0.97 11.15
C ILE A 91 7.37 1.22 11.24
N ASN A 92 8.16 0.23 11.67
CA ASN A 92 9.61 0.34 11.71
C ASN A 92 10.21 0.54 10.30
N ILE A 93 9.69 -0.15 9.29
CA ILE A 93 10.10 0.06 7.89
C ILE A 93 9.74 1.48 7.44
N LEU A 94 8.50 1.93 7.67
CA LEU A 94 8.09 3.29 7.32
C LEU A 94 8.95 4.36 8.01
N LYS A 95 9.29 4.17 9.29
CA LYS A 95 10.17 5.09 10.02
C LYS A 95 11.54 5.20 9.36
N LYS A 96 12.16 4.09 9.01
CA LYS A 96 13.47 4.09 8.35
C LYS A 96 13.46 4.87 7.04
N ILE A 97 12.36 4.79 6.28
CA ILE A 97 12.26 5.40 4.96
C ILE A 97 11.75 6.84 5.03
N PHE A 98 10.69 7.11 5.82
CA PHE A 98 9.90 8.34 5.74
C PHE A 98 9.98 9.24 6.98
N GLN A 99 10.81 8.92 7.99
CA GLN A 99 10.91 9.73 9.21
C GLN A 99 11.17 11.21 8.92
N ASN A 100 12.08 11.48 7.99
CA ASN A 100 12.56 12.81 7.66
C ASN A 100 11.92 13.39 6.37
N THR A 101 10.77 12.89 5.96
CA THR A 101 10.03 13.38 4.79
C THR A 101 8.78 14.14 5.22
N LYS A 102 8.12 14.78 4.25
CA LYS A 102 6.79 15.40 4.43
C LYS A 102 5.64 14.48 4.01
N THR A 103 5.92 13.21 3.74
CA THR A 103 4.94 12.21 3.31
C THR A 103 3.85 12.03 4.37
N TYR A 104 2.60 12.16 3.96
CA TYR A 104 1.44 11.83 4.79
C TYR A 104 1.19 10.32 4.78
N ILE A 105 0.58 9.81 5.84
CA ILE A 105 0.23 8.38 5.96
C ILE A 105 -1.25 8.28 6.29
N LEU A 106 -2.04 7.74 5.36
CA LEU A 106 -3.45 7.44 5.54
C LEU A 106 -3.60 5.98 5.96
N THR A 107 -4.03 5.74 7.19
CA THR A 107 -4.38 4.39 7.64
C THR A 107 -5.82 4.06 7.31
N LEU A 108 -6.04 2.90 6.67
CA LEU A 108 -7.36 2.32 6.38
C LEU A 108 -7.62 1.06 7.21
N GLN A 109 -6.82 0.84 8.26
CA GLN A 109 -7.02 -0.30 9.15
C GLN A 109 -8.23 -0.09 10.04
N ASN A 110 -8.96 -1.18 10.29
CA ASN A 110 -10.04 -1.18 11.27
C ASN A 110 -9.48 -1.03 12.69
N GLY A 111 -10.19 -0.25 13.52
CA GLY A 111 -9.84 -0.03 14.91
C GLY A 111 -8.87 1.14 15.13
N PHE A 112 -8.81 1.61 16.37
CA PHE A 112 -8.09 2.83 16.74
C PHE A 112 -6.61 2.61 17.10
N GLN A 113 -6.22 1.39 17.46
CA GLN A 113 -4.87 1.08 17.93
C GLN A 113 -3.77 1.39 16.90
N SER A 114 -4.05 1.13 15.62
CA SER A 114 -3.10 1.40 14.53
C SER A 114 -2.86 2.89 14.37
N THR A 115 -3.91 3.70 14.46
CA THR A 115 -3.81 5.16 14.40
C THR A 115 -2.92 5.68 15.53
N VAL A 116 -3.11 5.20 16.76
CA VAL A 116 -2.28 5.61 17.91
C VAL A 116 -0.81 5.25 17.68
N LYS A 117 -0.50 4.02 17.26
CA LYS A 117 0.88 3.60 17.00
C LYS A 117 1.55 4.45 15.90
N LEU A 118 0.82 4.72 14.81
CA LEU A 118 1.31 5.55 13.72
C LEU A 118 1.50 7.01 14.16
N SER A 119 0.55 7.59 14.90
CA SER A 119 0.64 8.96 15.39
C SER A 119 1.81 9.16 16.35
N ASN A 120 2.10 8.19 17.21
CA ASN A 120 3.29 8.21 18.07
C ASN A 120 4.61 8.23 17.28
N SER A 121 4.60 7.74 16.04
CA SER A 121 5.78 7.65 15.19
C SER A 121 5.90 8.81 14.19
N PHE A 122 4.78 9.36 13.71
CA PHE A 122 4.76 10.31 12.60
C PHE A 122 4.00 11.62 12.91
N GLY A 123 3.41 11.75 14.11
CA GLY A 123 2.73 12.97 14.54
C GLY A 123 1.57 13.38 13.65
N ASP A 124 1.52 14.65 13.29
CA ASP A 124 0.42 15.28 12.53
C ASP A 124 0.35 14.84 11.06
N ARG A 125 1.27 14.00 10.61
CA ARG A 125 1.25 13.44 9.25
C ARG A 125 0.31 12.25 9.09
N ILE A 126 -0.37 11.84 10.17
CA ILE A 126 -1.29 10.69 10.12
C ILE A 126 -2.70 11.17 9.81
N LEU A 127 -3.25 10.54 8.78
CA LEU A 127 -4.65 10.65 8.39
C LEU A 127 -5.35 9.33 8.70
N THR A 128 -6.57 9.41 9.15
CA THR A 128 -7.39 8.23 9.45
C THR A 128 -8.55 8.17 8.48
N GLY A 129 -8.74 7.01 7.84
CA GLY A 129 -9.84 6.74 6.94
C GLY A 129 -10.53 5.42 7.27
N ALA A 130 -11.76 5.27 6.80
CA ALA A 130 -12.48 4.02 6.82
C ALA A 130 -12.73 3.55 5.38
N ALA A 131 -12.37 2.30 5.09
CA ALA A 131 -12.62 1.69 3.79
C ALA A 131 -13.89 0.84 3.85
N TYR A 132 -14.91 1.25 3.13
CA TYR A 132 -16.14 0.47 2.92
C TYR A 132 -16.04 -0.25 1.57
N ILE A 133 -15.13 -1.20 1.50
CA ILE A 133 -14.81 -1.97 0.30
C ILE A 133 -15.00 -3.45 0.61
N ASP A 134 -15.85 -4.11 -0.15
CA ASP A 134 -15.95 -5.56 -0.17
C ASP A 134 -15.10 -6.07 -1.32
N SER A 135 -13.96 -6.65 -1.02
CA SER A 135 -12.99 -7.11 -2.01
C SER A 135 -12.33 -8.41 -1.57
N VAL A 136 -12.11 -9.30 -2.51
CA VAL A 136 -11.41 -10.57 -2.35
C VAL A 136 -10.26 -10.65 -3.33
N LEU A 137 -9.08 -10.96 -2.82
CA LEU A 137 -7.90 -11.20 -3.64
C LEU A 137 -7.69 -12.71 -3.77
N ASN A 138 -7.68 -13.21 -5.00
CA ASN A 138 -7.44 -14.61 -5.30
C ASN A 138 -5.95 -14.94 -5.55
N GLU A 139 -5.66 -16.22 -5.76
CA GLU A 139 -4.29 -16.73 -5.98
C GLU A 139 -3.72 -16.36 -7.37
N LYS A 140 -4.54 -15.80 -8.27
CA LYS A 140 -4.12 -15.36 -9.61
C LYS A 140 -3.76 -13.87 -9.67
N GLY A 141 -3.87 -13.13 -8.54
CA GLY A 141 -3.65 -11.69 -8.51
C GLY A 141 -4.86 -10.88 -8.98
N GLU A 142 -6.04 -11.49 -9.03
CA GLU A 142 -7.30 -10.81 -9.33
C GLU A 142 -7.97 -10.35 -8.02
N VAL A 143 -8.48 -9.14 -8.00
CA VAL A 143 -9.18 -8.53 -6.86
C VAL A 143 -10.54 -8.01 -7.28
#